data_e16661fcd907e38b00a16172d126df1d
#
_entry.id   e16661fcd907e38b00a16172d126df1d
#
_cell.length_a   1.000
_cell.length_b   1.000
_cell.length_c   1.000
_cell.angle_alpha   90.00
_cell.angle_beta   90.00
_cell.angle_gamma   90.00
#
_symmetry.space_group_name_H-M   'P 1'
#
loop_
_entity.id
_entity.type
_entity.pdbx_description
1 polymer ?
#
loop_
_entity_poly.entity_id
_entity_poly.type
_entity_poly.pdbx_seq_one_letter_code
_entity_poly.pdbx_strand_id
1 'polypeptide(L)'
;MIRESEKMCHVQTSAKRTCFYGLIALCFCGAAIQRQAAMAQGPPVKVFILSGQSNMVGAGKVDGGSQRWGTEFLDPVVSVYEGNYDPNVDYDQLEPKTTRKLEKFGGTEPTPYPGGGVQVTRGFVQVKETGQYEFRPGYGGSMDNVMEVNGQEVHRKVKGEKAVRREIRLEAGEKVPFKITYFTSDANGLGWIVRMDVPGTLATLVKHQGLYPELINEQGQWTSRDDVWYRGVVTATGSRWLGVHGGRIGPEIGFGLVVGNYFDAPVLVLKTSQGNRSLSWDFLPPGSKQFEYGGMIYAGYKESPLSWEKGTTPKPIEWYAGKQYDDCFQAAHAVLENFDKEFPHWKGRGFEIEGFGWWQGDKDRYNEAHAMQYEKNLVHLIRTLRDEFEAP
;
A
#
# COMPACT_ATOMS: atom_id res chain seq x y z
N MET A 1 -34.18 -2.15 58.72
CA MET A 1 -34.92 -2.99 59.72
C MET A 1 -34.46 -4.42 59.43
N ILE A 2 -33.57 -4.92 60.30
CA ILE A 2 -33.63 -6.21 60.99
C ILE A 2 -33.29 -7.42 60.12
N ARG A 3 -32.30 -8.18 60.35
CA ARG A 3 -31.43 -8.86 61.38
C ARG A 3 -31.03 -10.19 60.75
N GLU A 4 -29.76 -10.46 60.66
CA GLU A 4 -28.98 -11.41 61.50
C GLU A 4 -29.59 -12.78 61.73
N SER A 5 -28.88 -13.84 61.37
CA SER A 5 -28.38 -14.80 62.40
C SER A 5 -27.45 -15.85 61.80
N GLU A 6 -26.31 -15.95 62.44
CA GLU A 6 -25.32 -17.03 62.38
C GLU A 6 -25.89 -18.40 62.72
N LYS A 7 -25.25 -19.46 62.22
CA LYS A 7 -24.85 -20.60 63.11
C LYS A 7 -23.82 -21.49 62.49
N MET A 8 -22.73 -21.54 63.18
CA MET A 8 -21.61 -22.48 63.11
C MET A 8 -22.09 -23.92 63.43
N CYS A 9 -21.53 -24.93 62.72
CA CYS A 9 -21.41 -26.26 63.28
C CYS A 9 -20.13 -26.95 62.80
N HIS A 10 -19.25 -27.17 63.75
CA HIS A 10 -18.09 -28.06 63.65
C HIS A 10 -18.52 -29.50 63.58
N VAL A 11 -17.87 -30.34 62.76
CA VAL A 11 -17.45 -31.70 63.15
C VAL A 11 -16.29 -32.18 62.30
N GLN A 12 -15.24 -32.66 62.95
CA GLN A 12 -14.09 -33.38 62.42
C GLN A 12 -14.49 -34.73 61.82
N THR A 13 -13.80 -35.17 60.76
CA THR A 13 -13.17 -36.50 60.66
C THR A 13 -12.45 -36.71 59.36
N SER A 14 -11.22 -37.10 59.52
CA SER A 14 -10.53 -38.26 58.99
C SER A 14 -9.78 -38.14 57.62
N ALA A 15 -8.50 -38.14 57.77
CA ALA A 15 -7.45 -38.30 56.75
C ALA A 15 -7.63 -39.59 55.92
N LYS A 16 -7.93 -39.46 54.64
CA LYS A 16 -7.63 -40.44 53.53
C LYS A 16 -8.09 -40.01 52.16
N ARG A 17 -8.10 -38.70 51.83
CA ARG A 17 -8.45 -38.20 50.49
C ARG A 17 -7.43 -37.23 49.89
N THR A 18 -6.18 -37.25 50.33
CA THR A 18 -5.20 -36.23 49.98
C THR A 18 -4.34 -36.52 48.74
N CYS A 19 -4.47 -37.69 48.09
CA CYS A 19 -3.64 -38.02 46.92
C CYS A 19 -4.30 -37.80 45.54
N PHE A 20 -5.63 -37.63 45.47
CA PHE A 20 -6.32 -37.53 44.17
C PHE A 20 -6.57 -36.06 43.70
N TYR A 21 -6.54 -35.12 44.65
CA TYR A 21 -6.75 -33.69 44.33
C TYR A 21 -5.47 -32.96 43.87
N GLY A 22 -4.29 -33.50 44.15
CA GLY A 22 -3.01 -32.90 43.74
C GLY A 22 -2.73 -32.99 42.25
N LEU A 23 -3.17 -34.06 41.56
CA LEU A 23 -2.96 -34.22 40.12
C LEU A 23 -3.94 -33.39 39.29
N ILE A 24 -5.16 -33.20 39.76
CA ILE A 24 -6.15 -32.37 39.04
C ILE A 24 -5.83 -30.88 39.22
N ALA A 25 -5.32 -30.46 40.38
CA ALA A 25 -4.92 -29.05 40.58
C ALA A 25 -3.69 -28.66 39.75
N LEU A 26 -2.75 -29.58 39.52
CA LEU A 26 -1.58 -29.32 38.63
C LEU A 26 -1.96 -29.21 37.15
N CYS A 27 -2.94 -29.99 36.68
CA CYS A 27 -3.46 -29.86 35.31
C CYS A 27 -4.26 -28.57 35.10
N PHE A 28 -5.03 -28.11 36.08
CA PHE A 28 -5.75 -26.84 35.97
C PHE A 28 -4.84 -25.63 36.13
N CYS A 29 -3.79 -25.69 36.95
CA CYS A 29 -2.77 -24.63 37.01
C CYS A 29 -1.94 -24.54 35.71
N GLY A 30 -1.59 -25.68 35.07
CA GLY A 30 -0.89 -25.70 33.79
C GLY A 30 -1.72 -25.04 32.66
N ALA A 31 -3.02 -25.38 32.58
CA ALA A 31 -3.91 -24.79 31.58
C ALA A 31 -4.21 -23.29 31.86
N ALA A 32 -4.31 -22.90 33.15
CA ALA A 32 -4.48 -21.50 33.53
C ALA A 32 -3.20 -20.67 33.29
N ILE A 33 -2.02 -21.25 33.55
CA ILE A 33 -0.72 -20.60 33.25
C ILE A 33 -0.52 -20.46 31.75
N GLN A 34 -0.85 -21.47 30.94
CA GLN A 34 -0.80 -21.34 29.47
C GLN A 34 -1.82 -20.33 28.91
N ARG A 35 -3.04 -20.26 29.47
CA ARG A 35 -4.01 -19.20 29.11
C ARG A 35 -3.57 -17.81 29.57
N GLN A 36 -2.96 -17.68 30.76
CA GLN A 36 -2.41 -16.40 31.22
C GLN A 36 -1.17 -15.98 30.41
N ALA A 37 -0.32 -16.91 30.00
CA ALA A 37 0.81 -16.60 29.13
C ALA A 37 0.34 -16.15 27.72
N ALA A 38 -0.70 -16.77 27.18
CA ALA A 38 -1.34 -16.34 25.92
C ALA A 38 -2.04 -14.97 26.04
N MET A 39 -2.65 -14.68 27.20
CA MET A 39 -3.25 -13.36 27.46
C MET A 39 -2.21 -12.26 27.68
N ALA A 40 -1.00 -12.58 28.12
CA ALA A 40 0.10 -11.61 28.30
C ALA A 40 0.67 -11.09 26.98
N GLN A 41 0.41 -11.77 25.87
CA GLN A 41 0.87 -11.38 24.53
C GLN A 41 -0.17 -10.59 23.71
N GLY A 42 -1.37 -10.42 24.23
CA GLY A 42 -2.51 -9.79 23.54
C GLY A 42 -3.27 -10.74 22.61
N PRO A 43 -4.33 -10.28 21.95
CA PRO A 43 -5.14 -11.11 21.06
C PRO A 43 -4.35 -11.54 19.80
N PRO A 44 -4.73 -12.69 19.20
CA PRO A 44 -4.14 -13.11 17.93
C PRO A 44 -4.42 -12.07 16.84
N VAL A 45 -3.53 -12.01 15.87
CA VAL A 45 -3.66 -11.10 14.72
C VAL A 45 -4.75 -11.62 13.79
N LYS A 46 -5.67 -10.74 13.39
CA LYS A 46 -6.74 -11.06 12.45
C LYS A 46 -6.24 -10.94 11.03
N VAL A 47 -6.24 -12.04 10.27
CA VAL A 47 -5.68 -12.10 8.92
C VAL A 47 -6.78 -12.13 7.88
N PHE A 48 -6.71 -11.21 6.92
CA PHE A 48 -7.53 -11.22 5.72
C PHE A 48 -6.65 -11.40 4.49
N ILE A 49 -6.96 -12.39 3.66
CA ILE A 49 -6.25 -12.65 2.41
C ILE A 49 -7.03 -12.04 1.26
N LEU A 50 -6.43 -11.08 0.56
CA LEU A 50 -7.03 -10.41 -0.59
C LEU A 50 -6.38 -10.93 -1.88
N SER A 51 -7.18 -11.46 -2.81
CA SER A 51 -6.67 -11.98 -4.08
C SER A 51 -7.56 -11.62 -5.27
N GLY A 52 -7.02 -11.73 -6.47
CA GLY A 52 -7.70 -11.38 -7.71
C GLY A 52 -6.78 -10.80 -8.77
N GLN A 53 -7.38 -10.00 -9.68
CA GLN A 53 -6.62 -9.42 -10.79
C GLN A 53 -6.32 -7.91 -10.63
N SER A 54 -6.21 -7.16 -11.73
CA SER A 54 -5.67 -5.78 -11.76
C SER A 54 -6.30 -4.81 -10.75
N ASN A 55 -7.61 -4.85 -10.53
CA ASN A 55 -8.26 -3.98 -9.55
C ASN A 55 -7.85 -4.36 -8.12
N MET A 56 -7.66 -5.65 -7.84
CA MET A 56 -7.11 -6.12 -6.57
C MET A 56 -5.64 -5.72 -6.42
N VAL A 57 -4.82 -5.80 -7.48
CA VAL A 57 -3.43 -5.29 -7.45
C VAL A 57 -3.39 -3.82 -7.04
N GLY A 58 -4.28 -3.00 -7.60
CA GLY A 58 -4.42 -1.60 -7.29
C GLY A 58 -4.26 -0.70 -8.52
N ALA A 59 -5.38 -0.28 -9.08
CA ALA A 59 -5.45 0.61 -10.24
C ALA A 59 -6.00 2.00 -9.90
N GLY A 60 -6.46 2.20 -8.66
CA GLY A 60 -6.95 3.49 -8.17
C GLY A 60 -5.86 4.55 -8.18
N LYS A 61 -6.20 5.76 -8.59
CA LYS A 61 -5.28 6.90 -8.61
C LYS A 61 -5.35 7.65 -7.28
N VAL A 62 -4.18 7.90 -6.69
CA VAL A 62 -4.08 8.76 -5.50
C VAL A 62 -4.22 10.22 -5.91
N ASP A 63 -3.56 10.62 -6.98
CA ASP A 63 -3.57 11.98 -7.52
C ASP A 63 -3.61 11.96 -9.05
N GLY A 64 -3.57 13.12 -9.69
CA GLY A 64 -3.54 13.23 -11.15
C GLY A 64 -2.26 12.72 -11.79
N GLY A 65 -1.28 12.33 -10.96
CA GLY A 65 0.01 11.86 -11.40
C GLY A 65 1.02 12.97 -11.69
N SER A 66 2.27 12.57 -11.81
CA SER A 66 3.41 13.45 -12.02
C SER A 66 3.69 13.62 -13.50
N GLN A 67 3.50 14.83 -14.00
CA GLN A 67 3.83 15.26 -15.37
C GLN A 67 3.95 16.79 -15.41
N ARG A 68 4.12 17.37 -16.59
CA ARG A 68 4.23 18.84 -16.71
C ARG A 68 2.92 19.59 -16.60
N TRP A 69 1.79 18.97 -16.88
CA TRP A 69 0.45 19.58 -16.83
C TRP A 69 0.33 20.89 -17.63
N GLY A 70 1.14 21.01 -18.73
CA GLY A 70 1.17 22.22 -19.53
C GLY A 70 1.78 23.44 -18.83
N THR A 71 2.51 23.23 -17.72
CA THR A 71 3.18 24.30 -16.98
C THR A 71 4.39 24.81 -17.72
N GLU A 72 4.52 26.11 -17.83
CA GLU A 72 5.62 26.83 -18.43
C GLU A 72 6.40 27.63 -17.37
N PHE A 73 7.72 27.66 -17.51
CA PHE A 73 8.62 28.48 -16.70
C PHE A 73 9.20 29.56 -17.57
N LEU A 74 8.85 30.82 -17.24
CA LEU A 74 9.14 31.99 -18.04
C LEU A 74 10.25 32.80 -17.41
N ASP A 75 11.10 33.37 -18.26
CA ASP A 75 12.20 34.26 -17.89
C ASP A 75 13.13 33.74 -16.78
N PRO A 76 13.57 32.48 -16.81
CA PRO A 76 14.36 31.93 -15.73
C PRO A 76 15.76 32.51 -15.68
N VAL A 77 16.16 32.97 -14.50
CA VAL A 77 17.47 33.50 -14.19
C VAL A 77 18.09 32.68 -13.06
N VAL A 78 19.31 32.17 -13.26
CA VAL A 78 20.07 31.49 -12.22
C VAL A 78 21.18 32.37 -11.69
N SER A 79 21.24 32.48 -10.36
CA SER A 79 22.32 33.11 -9.62
C SER A 79 23.08 32.05 -8.82
N VAL A 80 24.40 32.13 -8.80
CA VAL A 80 25.28 31.18 -8.11
C VAL A 80 26.03 31.88 -7.00
N TYR A 81 26.01 31.25 -5.83
CA TYR A 81 26.67 31.74 -4.63
C TYR A 81 27.74 30.74 -4.19
N GLU A 82 28.92 31.23 -3.79
CA GLU A 82 29.99 30.39 -3.24
C GLU A 82 29.63 29.92 -1.82
N GLY A 83 30.11 28.73 -1.49
CA GLY A 83 30.00 28.15 -0.16
C GLY A 83 29.13 26.91 -0.06
N ASN A 84 29.05 26.40 1.15
CA ASN A 84 28.20 25.26 1.47
C ASN A 84 26.77 25.74 1.75
N TYR A 85 25.84 24.82 1.53
CA TYR A 85 24.44 25.03 1.83
C TYR A 85 24.19 25.37 3.29
N ASP A 86 23.49 26.49 3.50
CA ASP A 86 22.83 26.80 4.77
C ASP A 86 21.38 27.17 4.46
N PRO A 87 20.39 26.41 4.94
CA PRO A 87 18.96 26.68 4.72
C PRO A 87 18.45 27.95 5.43
N ASN A 88 19.24 28.49 6.37
CA ASN A 88 18.88 29.68 7.14
C ASN A 88 19.43 30.98 6.52
N VAL A 89 20.21 30.86 5.46
CA VAL A 89 20.76 32.04 4.74
C VAL A 89 19.74 32.57 3.75
N ASP A 90 19.48 33.86 3.85
CA ASP A 90 18.72 34.60 2.84
C ASP A 90 19.66 35.00 1.67
N TYR A 91 19.65 34.17 0.63
CA TYR A 91 20.46 34.41 -0.56
C TYR A 91 20.02 35.64 -1.37
N ASP A 92 18.88 36.27 -1.04
CA ASP A 92 18.45 37.51 -1.67
C ASP A 92 19.23 38.74 -1.13
N GLN A 93 19.88 38.57 0.01
CA GLN A 93 20.73 39.61 0.65
C GLN A 93 22.22 39.48 0.28
N LEU A 94 22.59 38.43 -0.47
CA LEU A 94 23.97 38.17 -0.85
C LEU A 94 24.23 38.56 -2.31
N GLU A 95 25.47 38.97 -2.59
CA GLU A 95 25.93 39.23 -3.95
C GLU A 95 26.30 37.90 -4.62
N PRO A 96 25.67 37.48 -5.75
CA PRO A 96 25.99 36.26 -6.43
C PRO A 96 27.34 36.35 -7.14
N LYS A 97 28.10 35.26 -7.15
CA LYS A 97 29.31 35.12 -7.94
C LYS A 97 29.07 35.29 -9.44
N THR A 98 27.97 34.73 -9.92
CA THR A 98 27.52 34.86 -11.31
C THR A 98 26.01 34.85 -11.40
N THR A 99 25.50 35.53 -12.42
CA THR A 99 24.08 35.51 -12.77
C THR A 99 23.94 35.37 -14.28
N ARG A 100 23.02 34.49 -14.70
CA ARG A 100 22.72 34.32 -16.13
C ARG A 100 21.26 34.01 -16.38
N LYS A 101 20.73 34.48 -17.51
CA LYS A 101 19.42 34.04 -18.02
C LYS A 101 19.56 32.64 -18.62
N LEU A 102 18.61 31.77 -18.35
CA LEU A 102 18.51 30.45 -18.95
C LEU A 102 17.55 30.52 -20.14
N GLU A 103 17.88 29.82 -21.21
CA GLU A 103 16.98 29.70 -22.36
C GLU A 103 15.78 28.80 -22.00
N LYS A 104 15.98 27.83 -21.08
CA LYS A 104 15.00 26.82 -20.72
C LYS A 104 15.18 26.42 -19.27
N PHE A 105 14.05 26.23 -18.57
CA PHE A 105 14.02 25.68 -17.23
C PHE A 105 12.86 24.71 -17.07
N GLY A 106 13.00 23.80 -16.15
CA GLY A 106 11.93 22.83 -15.90
C GLY A 106 11.90 21.68 -16.92
N GLY A 107 13.01 21.38 -17.59
CA GLY A 107 13.20 20.22 -18.45
C GLY A 107 13.39 18.93 -17.67
N THR A 108 13.34 17.80 -18.36
CA THR A 108 13.73 16.49 -17.83
C THR A 108 15.24 16.31 -17.77
N GLU A 109 15.99 17.20 -18.41
CA GLU A 109 17.44 17.19 -18.40
C GLU A 109 17.97 18.20 -17.37
N PRO A 110 18.96 17.81 -16.56
CA PRO A 110 19.60 18.72 -15.63
C PRO A 110 20.30 19.84 -16.41
N THR A 111 20.24 21.06 -15.88
CA THR A 111 21.03 22.16 -16.40
C THR A 111 22.38 22.14 -15.69
N PRO A 112 23.47 21.68 -16.31
CA PRO A 112 24.77 21.59 -15.66
C PRO A 112 25.27 22.99 -15.30
N TYR A 113 25.81 23.12 -14.12
CA TYR A 113 26.47 24.34 -13.68
C TYR A 113 27.90 24.00 -13.21
N PRO A 114 28.92 24.36 -13.97
CA PRO A 114 30.31 24.12 -13.57
C PRO A 114 30.69 25.01 -12.37
N GLY A 115 31.25 24.39 -11.34
CA GLY A 115 31.93 25.14 -10.27
C GLY A 115 31.36 25.08 -8.89
N GLY A 116 30.31 24.33 -8.65
CA GLY A 116 29.77 24.13 -7.30
C GLY A 116 29.12 25.38 -6.70
N GLY A 117 28.55 25.20 -5.50
CA GLY A 117 27.92 26.29 -4.76
C GLY A 117 26.40 26.20 -4.72
N VAL A 118 25.78 27.13 -4.03
CA VAL A 118 24.32 27.26 -3.96
C VAL A 118 23.81 27.93 -5.22
N GLN A 119 22.78 27.37 -5.83
CA GLN A 119 22.16 27.93 -7.03
C GLN A 119 20.73 28.35 -6.71
N VAL A 120 20.41 29.61 -7.05
CA VAL A 120 19.05 30.15 -6.89
C VAL A 120 18.52 30.50 -8.27
N THR A 121 17.47 29.78 -8.69
CA THR A 121 16.77 30.06 -9.94
C THR A 121 15.47 30.78 -9.64
N ARG A 122 15.26 31.92 -10.31
CA ARG A 122 14.06 32.75 -10.23
C ARG A 122 13.44 32.94 -11.59
N GLY A 123 12.14 33.18 -11.62
CA GLY A 123 11.37 33.43 -12.83
C GLY A 123 9.88 33.42 -12.54
N PHE A 124 9.10 33.11 -13.55
CA PHE A 124 7.65 32.99 -13.39
C PHE A 124 7.21 31.59 -13.81
N VAL A 125 6.24 31.06 -13.09
CA VAL A 125 5.50 29.85 -13.46
C VAL A 125 4.13 30.25 -13.98
N GLN A 126 3.68 29.60 -15.06
CA GLN A 126 2.36 29.80 -15.65
C GLN A 126 1.76 28.41 -15.94
N VAL A 127 0.48 28.22 -15.59
CA VAL A 127 -0.25 26.97 -15.84
C VAL A 127 -1.34 27.17 -16.90
N LYS A 128 -1.68 26.11 -17.62
CA LYS A 128 -2.76 26.13 -18.64
C LYS A 128 -4.13 25.91 -18.07
N GLU A 129 -4.22 25.28 -16.92
CA GLU A 129 -5.47 24.95 -16.24
C GLU A 129 -5.41 25.44 -14.79
N THR A 130 -6.47 26.10 -14.35
CA THR A 130 -6.66 26.42 -12.92
C THR A 130 -6.73 25.15 -12.09
N GLY A 131 -6.00 25.10 -10.96
CA GLY A 131 -6.03 23.93 -10.09
C GLY A 131 -5.01 23.93 -8.95
N GLN A 132 -4.98 22.83 -8.22
CA GLN A 132 -4.05 22.58 -7.12
C GLN A 132 -2.81 21.84 -7.62
N TYR A 133 -1.66 22.42 -7.38
CA TYR A 133 -0.38 21.94 -7.87
C TYR A 133 0.60 21.65 -6.73
N GLU A 134 1.30 20.52 -6.81
CA GLU A 134 2.45 20.20 -5.96
C GLU A 134 3.70 20.15 -6.85
N PHE A 135 4.72 20.89 -6.47
CA PHE A 135 5.98 20.93 -7.20
C PHE A 135 6.99 19.93 -6.59
N ARG A 136 7.70 19.21 -7.45
CA ARG A 136 8.76 18.27 -7.08
C ARG A 136 10.06 18.65 -7.77
N PRO A 137 10.78 19.65 -7.24
CA PRO A 137 12.08 20.04 -7.78
C PRO A 137 13.12 18.97 -7.51
N GLY A 138 14.20 19.02 -8.32
CA GLY A 138 15.30 18.09 -8.27
C GLY A 138 15.19 16.93 -9.25
N TYR A 139 16.34 16.43 -9.67
CA TYR A 139 16.49 15.29 -10.57
C TYR A 139 16.97 14.08 -9.77
N GLY A 140 16.28 12.95 -9.90
CA GLY A 140 16.71 11.70 -9.27
C GLY A 140 16.58 11.60 -7.73
N GLY A 141 15.90 12.53 -7.07
CA GLY A 141 15.53 12.40 -5.66
C GLY A 141 16.63 12.64 -4.61
N SER A 142 17.85 12.99 -5.01
CA SER A 142 18.99 13.10 -4.09
C SER A 142 19.41 14.54 -3.74
N MET A 143 18.83 15.56 -4.37
CA MET A 143 19.26 16.94 -4.19
C MET A 143 18.49 17.65 -3.07
N ASP A 144 19.24 18.30 -2.18
CA ASP A 144 18.67 19.21 -1.21
C ASP A 144 18.21 20.51 -1.91
N ASN A 145 16.97 20.92 -1.66
CA ASN A 145 16.40 22.10 -2.29
C ASN A 145 15.21 22.66 -1.52
N VAL A 146 14.96 23.95 -1.74
CA VAL A 146 13.75 24.64 -1.27
C VAL A 146 13.11 25.36 -2.45
N MET A 147 11.80 25.26 -2.62
CA MET A 147 11.05 25.97 -3.67
C MET A 147 9.96 26.84 -3.05
N GLU A 148 9.90 28.07 -3.51
CA GLU A 148 8.84 29.02 -3.23
C GLU A 148 8.08 29.36 -4.50
N VAL A 149 6.77 29.52 -4.40
CA VAL A 149 5.89 30.00 -5.46
C VAL A 149 4.99 31.07 -4.85
N ASN A 150 4.95 32.23 -5.44
CA ASN A 150 4.27 33.42 -4.92
C ASN A 150 4.65 33.75 -3.46
N GLY A 151 5.94 33.61 -3.12
CA GLY A 151 6.45 33.82 -1.77
C GLY A 151 6.07 32.77 -0.72
N GLN A 152 5.35 31.74 -1.12
CA GLN A 152 4.99 30.62 -0.25
C GLN A 152 5.93 29.44 -0.49
N GLU A 153 6.54 28.90 0.58
CA GLU A 153 7.32 27.66 0.50
C GLU A 153 6.40 26.47 0.17
N VAL A 154 6.57 25.93 -1.04
CA VAL A 154 5.78 24.78 -1.54
C VAL A 154 6.52 23.47 -1.47
N HIS A 155 7.86 23.52 -1.40
CA HIS A 155 8.69 22.31 -1.26
C HIS A 155 9.95 22.62 -0.47
N ARG A 156 10.28 21.70 0.46
CA ARG A 156 11.54 21.68 1.19
C ARG A 156 12.06 20.24 1.29
N LYS A 157 13.28 20.04 0.88
CA LYS A 157 14.02 18.80 1.09
C LYS A 157 15.44 19.16 1.48
N VAL A 158 15.81 18.86 2.71
CA VAL A 158 17.10 19.17 3.32
C VAL A 158 17.61 17.91 4.01
N LYS A 159 18.90 17.62 3.90
CA LYS A 159 19.52 16.45 4.52
C LYS A 159 19.29 16.47 6.03
N GLY A 160 18.72 15.39 6.55
CA GLY A 160 18.40 15.25 7.97
C GLY A 160 17.01 15.76 8.37
N GLU A 161 16.28 16.41 7.47
CA GLU A 161 14.92 16.87 7.70
C GLU A 161 13.89 15.99 7.00
N LYS A 162 12.66 15.95 7.53
CA LYS A 162 11.54 15.34 6.81
C LYS A 162 11.14 16.26 5.66
N ALA A 163 11.10 15.72 4.45
CA ALA A 163 10.68 16.50 3.28
C ALA A 163 9.26 17.08 3.47
N VAL A 164 9.10 18.37 3.17
CA VAL A 164 7.82 19.07 3.20
C VAL A 164 7.37 19.31 1.78
N ARG A 165 6.09 19.06 1.50
CA ARG A 165 5.42 19.35 0.24
C ARG A 165 4.08 20.00 0.56
N ARG A 166 3.78 21.10 -0.13
CA ARG A 166 2.53 21.83 0.01
C ARG A 166 1.90 22.04 -1.35
N GLU A 167 0.60 21.95 -1.38
CA GLU A 167 -0.19 22.30 -2.55
C GLU A 167 -0.33 23.82 -2.65
N ILE A 168 -0.33 24.31 -3.88
CA ILE A 168 -0.64 25.71 -4.17
C ILE A 168 -1.67 25.79 -5.29
N ARG A 169 -2.65 26.66 -5.12
CA ARG A 169 -3.63 26.96 -6.16
C ARG A 169 -3.03 27.97 -7.15
N LEU A 170 -3.08 27.63 -8.42
CA LEU A 170 -2.66 28.49 -9.51
C LEU A 170 -3.80 28.67 -10.51
N GLU A 171 -3.95 29.90 -11.00
CA GLU A 171 -4.96 30.23 -12.01
C GLU A 171 -4.38 30.14 -13.42
N ALA A 172 -5.19 29.67 -14.36
CA ALA A 172 -4.77 29.50 -15.76
C ALA A 172 -4.35 30.85 -16.37
N GLY A 173 -3.16 30.86 -16.99
CA GLY A 173 -2.62 32.03 -17.66
C GLY A 173 -1.98 33.08 -16.76
N GLU A 174 -2.09 32.96 -15.43
CA GLU A 174 -1.45 33.87 -14.49
C GLU A 174 0.06 33.61 -14.42
N LYS A 175 0.89 34.66 -14.47
CA LYS A 175 2.33 34.60 -14.26
C LYS A 175 2.63 34.78 -12.77
N VAL A 176 3.03 33.70 -12.12
CA VAL A 176 3.29 33.67 -10.66
C VAL A 176 4.80 33.56 -10.42
N PRO A 177 5.42 34.41 -9.59
CA PRO A 177 6.85 34.33 -9.33
C PRO A 177 7.23 33.02 -8.61
N PHE A 178 8.35 32.43 -9.00
CA PHE A 178 8.94 31.29 -8.30
C PHE A 178 10.42 31.55 -7.97
N LYS A 179 10.87 30.89 -6.89
CA LYS A 179 12.27 30.81 -6.49
C LYS A 179 12.60 29.38 -6.11
N ILE A 180 13.67 28.81 -6.64
CA ILE A 180 14.17 27.51 -6.22
C ILE A 180 15.62 27.66 -5.82
N THR A 181 15.95 27.23 -4.60
CA THR A 181 17.32 27.18 -4.09
C THR A 181 17.80 25.73 -4.09
N TYR A 182 18.89 25.46 -4.78
CA TYR A 182 19.55 24.16 -4.86
C TYR A 182 20.90 24.18 -4.16
N PHE A 183 21.24 23.09 -3.52
CA PHE A 183 22.44 22.93 -2.69
C PHE A 183 23.42 21.92 -3.26
N THR A 184 23.48 21.81 -4.55
CA THR A 184 24.35 20.89 -5.25
C THR A 184 25.12 21.57 -6.34
N SER A 185 26.30 21.02 -6.59
CA SER A 185 27.28 21.52 -7.53
C SER A 185 26.96 21.23 -8.99
N ASP A 186 26.10 20.26 -9.31
CA ASP A 186 26.23 19.64 -10.62
C ASP A 186 25.06 19.87 -11.57
N ALA A 187 23.87 20.11 -11.06
CA ALA A 187 22.72 20.36 -11.92
C ALA A 187 21.51 20.90 -11.15
N ASN A 188 20.74 21.75 -11.75
CA ASN A 188 19.44 22.15 -11.24
C ASN A 188 18.35 21.83 -12.27
N GLY A 189 17.14 21.66 -11.82
CA GLY A 189 16.01 21.39 -12.67
C GLY A 189 14.75 21.13 -11.87
N LEU A 190 13.62 21.31 -12.52
CA LEU A 190 12.35 20.90 -11.97
C LEU A 190 11.97 19.52 -12.52
N GLY A 191 11.90 18.53 -11.67
CA GLY A 191 11.52 17.19 -12.06
C GLY A 191 10.07 17.11 -12.52
N TRP A 192 9.15 17.03 -11.57
CA TRP A 192 7.74 16.75 -11.84
C TRP A 192 6.82 17.75 -11.14
N ILE A 193 5.64 17.92 -11.72
CA ILE A 193 4.52 18.63 -11.12
C ILE A 193 3.37 17.64 -10.97
N VAL A 194 2.67 17.69 -9.88
CA VAL A 194 1.53 16.81 -9.60
C VAL A 194 0.26 17.66 -9.57
N ARG A 195 -0.77 17.24 -10.27
CA ARG A 195 -2.13 17.76 -10.11
C ARG A 195 -2.82 17.00 -8.99
N MET A 196 -3.28 17.72 -7.99
CA MET A 196 -3.86 17.12 -6.79
C MET A 196 -5.40 17.08 -6.83
N ASP A 197 -6.02 17.97 -7.59
CA ASP A 197 -7.47 18.17 -7.66
C ASP A 197 -8.13 17.54 -8.90
N VAL A 198 -7.49 16.53 -9.49
CA VAL A 198 -8.07 15.82 -10.65
C VAL A 198 -9.28 14.99 -10.20
N PRO A 199 -10.47 15.20 -10.81
CA PRO A 199 -11.68 14.48 -10.43
C PRO A 199 -11.50 12.96 -10.44
N GLY A 200 -12.10 12.26 -9.47
CA GLY A 200 -12.03 10.80 -9.33
C GLY A 200 -10.73 10.27 -8.75
N THR A 201 -9.80 11.13 -8.33
CA THR A 201 -8.61 10.72 -7.57
C THR A 201 -8.88 10.72 -6.07
N LEU A 202 -8.11 9.92 -5.32
CA LEU A 202 -8.25 9.85 -3.86
C LEU A 202 -7.95 11.20 -3.20
N ALA A 203 -6.94 11.93 -3.69
CA ALA A 203 -6.60 13.24 -3.18
C ALA A 203 -7.77 14.24 -3.30
N THR A 204 -8.45 14.24 -4.44
CA THR A 204 -9.64 15.07 -4.63
C THR A 204 -10.75 14.72 -3.63
N LEU A 205 -11.01 13.42 -3.43
CA LEU A 205 -12.04 12.97 -2.49
C LEU A 205 -11.69 13.35 -1.04
N VAL A 206 -10.46 13.12 -0.62
CA VAL A 206 -10.04 13.29 0.78
C VAL A 206 -9.74 14.76 1.09
N LYS A 207 -8.86 15.40 0.32
CA LYS A 207 -8.32 16.72 0.64
C LYS A 207 -9.20 17.89 0.18
N HIS A 208 -9.95 17.70 -0.91
CA HIS A 208 -10.76 18.76 -1.49
C HIS A 208 -12.27 18.60 -1.26
N GLN A 209 -12.75 17.37 -1.05
CA GLN A 209 -14.16 17.09 -0.74
C GLN A 209 -14.40 16.68 0.71
N GLY A 210 -13.35 16.45 1.50
CA GLY A 210 -13.43 16.11 2.92
C GLY A 210 -13.98 14.72 3.22
N LEU A 211 -13.95 13.80 2.22
CA LEU A 211 -14.30 12.40 2.44
C LEU A 211 -13.12 11.63 3.04
N TYR A 212 -13.41 10.60 3.85
CA TYR A 212 -12.39 9.75 4.49
C TYR A 212 -11.32 10.56 5.27
N PRO A 213 -11.73 11.41 6.22
CA PRO A 213 -10.82 12.31 6.94
C PRO A 213 -9.73 11.55 7.73
N GLU A 214 -9.97 10.30 8.08
CA GLU A 214 -9.01 9.41 8.76
C GLU A 214 -7.76 9.09 7.95
N LEU A 215 -7.76 9.35 6.64
CA LEU A 215 -6.61 9.12 5.77
C LEU A 215 -5.57 10.23 5.83
N ILE A 216 -5.87 11.35 6.44
CA ILE A 216 -4.96 12.51 6.57
C ILE A 216 -4.88 12.99 8.02
N ASN A 217 -3.76 13.62 8.38
CA ASN A 217 -3.61 14.33 9.65
C ASN A 217 -4.09 15.78 9.55
N GLU A 218 -4.03 16.51 10.66
CA GLU A 218 -4.41 17.92 10.74
C GLU A 218 -3.63 18.83 9.78
N GLN A 219 -2.42 18.39 9.35
CA GLN A 219 -1.60 19.09 8.38
C GLN A 219 -1.90 18.68 6.93
N GLY A 220 -2.96 17.90 6.67
CA GLY A 220 -3.35 17.41 5.34
C GLY A 220 -2.40 16.39 4.73
N GLN A 221 -1.52 15.79 5.53
CA GLN A 221 -0.58 14.74 5.08
C GLN A 221 -1.21 13.36 5.23
N TRP A 222 -0.93 12.46 4.28
CA TRP A 222 -1.35 11.08 4.39
C TRP A 222 -0.83 10.42 5.66
N THR A 223 -1.72 9.73 6.38
CA THR A 223 -1.40 8.97 7.59
C THR A 223 -1.33 7.48 7.31
N SER A 224 -0.79 6.75 8.29
CA SER A 224 -0.85 5.28 8.33
C SER A 224 -1.46 4.85 9.66
N ARG A 225 -2.19 3.75 9.65
CA ARG A 225 -2.68 3.09 10.86
C ARG A 225 -1.49 2.40 11.56
N ASP A 226 -1.60 2.21 12.86
CA ASP A 226 -0.62 1.49 13.70
C ASP A 226 -1.13 0.14 14.20
N ASP A 227 -2.37 -0.21 13.83
CA ASP A 227 -3.08 -1.44 14.19
C ASP A 227 -3.36 -2.35 12.97
N VAL A 228 -3.22 -1.85 11.74
CA VAL A 228 -3.40 -2.61 10.51
C VAL A 228 -2.12 -2.64 9.70
N TRP A 229 -1.58 -3.83 9.45
CA TRP A 229 -0.41 -4.04 8.61
C TRP A 229 -0.81 -4.54 7.22
N TYR A 230 -0.22 -3.97 6.20
CA TYR A 230 -0.30 -4.43 4.82
C TYR A 230 0.93 -5.26 4.46
N ARG A 231 0.71 -6.45 3.94
CA ARG A 231 1.74 -7.30 3.34
C ARG A 231 1.29 -7.72 1.94
N GLY A 232 1.99 -7.25 0.92
CA GLY A 232 1.76 -7.65 -0.46
C GLY A 232 2.79 -8.66 -0.92
N VAL A 233 2.35 -9.69 -1.64
CA VAL A 233 3.20 -10.71 -2.28
C VAL A 233 2.82 -10.87 -3.75
N VAL A 234 3.66 -11.53 -4.53
CA VAL A 234 3.55 -11.69 -5.98
C VAL A 234 3.77 -10.34 -6.69
N THR A 235 2.75 -9.59 -7.07
CA THR A 235 2.93 -8.31 -7.76
C THR A 235 2.64 -7.08 -6.90
N ALA A 236 1.74 -7.19 -5.97
CA ALA A 236 1.40 -6.09 -5.05
C ALA A 236 2.33 -6.08 -3.84
N THR A 237 3.63 -5.95 -4.07
CA THR A 237 4.67 -6.03 -3.03
C THR A 237 4.62 -4.91 -2.01
N GLY A 238 5.20 -5.16 -0.84
CA GLY A 238 5.32 -4.22 0.27
C GLY A 238 4.97 -4.85 1.61
N SER A 239 5.58 -4.33 2.69
CA SER A 239 5.32 -4.74 4.07
C SER A 239 5.41 -3.50 4.95
N ARG A 240 4.27 -3.00 5.46
CA ARG A 240 4.19 -1.73 6.17
C ARG A 240 2.86 -1.50 6.85
N TRP A 241 2.78 -0.56 7.77
CA TRP A 241 1.52 -0.06 8.30
C TRP A 241 0.62 0.44 7.16
N LEU A 242 -0.68 0.11 7.25
CA LEU A 242 -1.65 0.45 6.22
C LEU A 242 -1.81 1.97 6.10
N GLY A 243 -1.64 2.48 4.89
CA GLY A 243 -1.78 3.90 4.58
C GLY A 243 -1.62 4.15 3.09
N VAL A 244 -1.78 5.39 2.69
CA VAL A 244 -1.61 5.81 1.29
C VAL A 244 -0.13 5.99 0.98
N HIS A 245 0.42 5.12 0.15
CA HIS A 245 1.81 5.15 -0.25
C HIS A 245 1.95 5.13 -1.79
N GLY A 246 2.57 6.17 -2.32
CA GLY A 246 2.76 6.32 -3.77
C GLY A 246 1.51 6.80 -4.50
N GLY A 247 1.50 6.65 -5.81
CA GLY A 247 0.47 7.21 -6.70
C GLY A 247 -0.70 6.27 -7.03
N ARG A 248 -0.74 5.08 -6.42
CA ARG A 248 -1.80 4.08 -6.67
C ARG A 248 -2.24 3.42 -5.38
N ILE A 249 -3.51 3.02 -5.36
CA ILE A 249 -4.13 2.23 -4.30
C ILE A 249 -4.96 1.10 -4.90
N GLY A 250 -5.17 0.07 -4.10
CA GLY A 250 -6.16 -0.98 -4.33
C GLY A 250 -7.21 -0.99 -3.24
N PRO A 251 -8.04 -2.04 -3.17
CA PRO A 251 -9.11 -2.14 -2.17
C PRO A 251 -8.59 -2.28 -0.75
N GLU A 252 -7.31 -2.63 -0.55
CA GLU A 252 -6.71 -2.80 0.78
C GLU A 252 -6.88 -1.57 1.68
N ILE A 253 -6.89 -0.36 1.12
CA ILE A 253 -7.03 0.88 1.91
C ILE A 253 -8.41 0.94 2.54
N GLY A 254 -9.48 0.91 1.74
CA GLY A 254 -10.85 0.97 2.26
C GLY A 254 -11.21 -0.25 3.09
N PHE A 255 -10.81 -1.44 2.65
CA PHE A 255 -11.02 -2.69 3.38
C PHE A 255 -10.34 -2.65 4.75
N GLY A 256 -9.05 -2.31 4.79
CA GLY A 256 -8.28 -2.28 6.02
C GLY A 256 -8.73 -1.20 7.01
N LEU A 257 -9.25 -0.06 6.53
CA LEU A 257 -9.90 0.94 7.39
C LEU A 257 -11.12 0.34 8.10
N VAL A 258 -12.00 -0.35 7.36
CA VAL A 258 -13.23 -0.93 7.92
C VAL A 258 -12.91 -2.03 8.94
N VAL A 259 -12.07 -3.01 8.57
CA VAL A 259 -11.74 -4.12 9.46
C VAL A 259 -10.91 -3.68 10.68
N GLY A 260 -10.00 -2.72 10.50
CA GLY A 260 -9.24 -2.16 11.62
C GLY A 260 -10.11 -1.39 12.62
N ASN A 261 -11.21 -0.77 12.16
CA ASN A 261 -12.17 -0.15 13.06
C ASN A 261 -13.12 -1.16 13.75
N TYR A 262 -13.25 -2.35 13.17
CA TYR A 262 -14.15 -3.38 13.68
C TYR A 262 -13.52 -4.26 14.76
N PHE A 263 -12.22 -4.60 14.62
CA PHE A 263 -11.54 -5.50 15.55
C PHE A 263 -10.72 -4.73 16.59
N ASP A 264 -10.87 -5.08 17.86
CA ASP A 264 -9.99 -4.63 18.96
C ASP A 264 -8.63 -5.41 18.98
N ALA A 265 -8.25 -6.02 17.87
CA ALA A 265 -7.04 -6.81 17.68
C ALA A 265 -6.25 -6.30 16.47
N PRO A 266 -4.93 -6.49 16.44
CA PRO A 266 -4.17 -6.16 15.25
C PRO A 266 -4.66 -6.91 14.01
N VAL A 267 -4.61 -6.25 12.85
CA VAL A 267 -5.08 -6.81 11.59
C VAL A 267 -3.94 -6.90 10.57
N LEU A 268 -3.82 -8.03 9.91
CA LEU A 268 -2.98 -8.23 8.74
C LEU A 268 -3.83 -8.32 7.47
N VAL A 269 -3.63 -7.38 6.56
CA VAL A 269 -4.14 -7.45 5.19
C VAL A 269 -3.05 -8.04 4.31
N LEU A 270 -3.13 -9.33 4.05
CA LEU A 270 -2.21 -10.09 3.19
C LEU A 270 -2.77 -10.10 1.77
N LYS A 271 -2.12 -9.39 0.84
CA LYS A 271 -2.57 -9.30 -0.55
C LYS A 271 -1.70 -10.13 -1.49
N THR A 272 -2.33 -11.07 -2.20
CA THR A 272 -1.71 -11.93 -3.19
C THR A 272 -2.51 -11.87 -4.49
N SER A 273 -2.04 -11.10 -5.48
CA SER A 273 -2.81 -10.79 -6.68
C SER A 273 -1.91 -10.58 -7.90
N GLN A 274 -2.47 -10.85 -9.08
CA GLN A 274 -1.76 -10.70 -10.35
C GLN A 274 -2.69 -10.14 -11.42
N GLY A 275 -2.24 -9.11 -12.12
CA GLY A 275 -3.00 -8.47 -13.20
C GLY A 275 -3.25 -9.40 -14.40
N ASN A 276 -4.39 -9.18 -15.09
CA ASN A 276 -4.74 -9.87 -16.33
C ASN A 276 -4.80 -11.42 -16.21
N ARG A 277 -5.35 -11.93 -15.11
CA ARG A 277 -5.51 -13.37 -14.84
C ARG A 277 -6.96 -13.79 -14.78
N SER A 278 -7.27 -14.95 -15.38
CA SER A 278 -8.59 -15.56 -15.37
C SER A 278 -8.76 -16.54 -14.20
N LEU A 279 -9.99 -16.75 -13.76
CA LEU A 279 -10.31 -17.82 -12.82
C LEU A 279 -10.30 -19.18 -13.50
N SER A 280 -10.81 -19.27 -14.74
CA SER A 280 -10.99 -20.53 -15.44
C SER A 280 -9.72 -21.11 -16.06
N TRP A 281 -8.59 -20.38 -15.97
CA TRP A 281 -7.28 -20.87 -16.41
C TRP A 281 -6.19 -20.57 -15.38
N ASP A 282 -5.92 -19.30 -15.12
CA ASP A 282 -4.77 -18.89 -14.31
C ASP A 282 -4.94 -19.26 -12.82
N PHE A 283 -6.12 -18.96 -12.24
CA PHE A 283 -6.47 -19.24 -10.85
C PHE A 283 -7.33 -20.49 -10.67
N LEU A 284 -7.33 -21.39 -11.66
CA LEU A 284 -8.15 -22.59 -11.60
C LEU A 284 -7.78 -23.43 -10.36
N PRO A 285 -8.72 -23.68 -9.42
CA PRO A 285 -8.38 -24.30 -8.15
C PRO A 285 -8.04 -25.78 -8.29
N PRO A 286 -7.23 -26.35 -7.37
CA PRO A 286 -6.90 -27.78 -7.34
C PRO A 286 -8.13 -28.68 -7.43
N GLY A 287 -8.01 -29.78 -8.19
CA GLY A 287 -9.10 -30.74 -8.39
C GLY A 287 -10.10 -30.39 -9.51
N SER A 288 -9.98 -29.19 -10.12
CA SER A 288 -10.78 -28.83 -11.30
C SER A 288 -10.51 -29.77 -12.48
N LYS A 289 -11.59 -30.22 -13.12
CA LYS A 289 -11.53 -31.16 -14.24
C LYS A 289 -11.60 -30.45 -15.58
N GLN A 290 -11.08 -31.12 -16.61
CA GLN A 290 -11.33 -30.73 -18.00
C GLN A 290 -12.82 -30.59 -18.28
N PHE A 291 -13.15 -29.73 -19.24
CA PHE A 291 -14.49 -29.63 -19.80
C PHE A 291 -14.45 -29.39 -21.30
N GLU A 292 -15.52 -29.75 -21.97
CA GLU A 292 -15.67 -29.57 -23.40
C GLU A 292 -16.60 -28.38 -23.70
N TYR A 293 -16.18 -27.54 -24.63
CA TYR A 293 -17.02 -26.45 -25.15
C TYR A 293 -16.63 -26.13 -26.59
N GLY A 294 -17.64 -26.05 -27.50
CA GLY A 294 -17.42 -25.67 -28.90
C GLY A 294 -16.45 -26.56 -29.68
N GLY A 295 -16.39 -27.85 -29.37
CA GLY A 295 -15.45 -28.77 -29.99
C GLY A 295 -14.00 -28.74 -29.46
N MET A 296 -13.77 -27.88 -28.46
CA MET A 296 -12.48 -27.77 -27.75
C MET A 296 -12.54 -28.46 -26.39
N ILE A 297 -11.44 -29.02 -25.97
CA ILE A 297 -11.21 -29.45 -24.60
C ILE A 297 -10.45 -28.34 -23.88
N TYR A 298 -10.98 -27.88 -22.76
CA TYR A 298 -10.34 -26.92 -21.85
C TYR A 298 -9.66 -27.65 -20.71
N ALA A 299 -8.48 -27.20 -20.37
CA ALA A 299 -7.61 -27.82 -19.40
C ALA A 299 -8.21 -27.88 -17.98
N GLY A 300 -8.03 -29.01 -17.31
CA GLY A 300 -8.18 -29.15 -15.88
C GLY A 300 -6.94 -28.68 -15.13
N TYR A 301 -7.02 -28.63 -13.79
CA TYR A 301 -5.91 -28.18 -12.95
C TYR A 301 -4.60 -28.95 -13.23
N LYS A 302 -3.50 -28.18 -13.38
CA LYS A 302 -2.15 -28.63 -13.79
C LYS A 302 -2.01 -29.15 -15.21
N GLU A 303 -3.03 -29.04 -16.03
CA GLU A 303 -2.91 -29.38 -17.43
C GLU A 303 -2.50 -28.17 -18.29
N SER A 304 -2.01 -28.46 -19.51
CA SER A 304 -1.50 -27.47 -20.48
C SER A 304 -1.66 -28.04 -21.90
N PRO A 305 -1.93 -27.19 -22.91
CA PRO A 305 -2.18 -25.75 -22.87
C PRO A 305 -3.60 -25.41 -22.39
N LEU A 306 -4.00 -24.13 -22.44
CA LEU A 306 -5.32 -23.63 -22.04
C LEU A 306 -6.47 -24.44 -22.65
N SER A 307 -6.38 -24.79 -23.95
CA SER A 307 -7.36 -25.63 -24.65
C SER A 307 -6.74 -26.26 -25.89
N TRP A 308 -7.36 -27.33 -26.38
CA TRP A 308 -7.00 -28.02 -27.63
C TRP A 308 -8.23 -28.57 -28.30
N GLU A 309 -8.14 -28.85 -29.60
CA GLU A 309 -9.22 -29.42 -30.37
C GLU A 309 -9.49 -30.86 -29.91
N LYS A 310 -10.76 -31.22 -29.74
CA LYS A 310 -11.20 -32.56 -29.35
C LYS A 310 -10.66 -33.63 -30.34
N GLY A 311 -10.06 -34.68 -29.80
CA GLY A 311 -9.45 -35.71 -30.58
C GLY A 311 -8.01 -35.50 -31.01
N THR A 312 -7.44 -34.34 -30.68
CA THR A 312 -6.00 -34.05 -30.90
C THR A 312 -5.18 -34.25 -29.62
N THR A 313 -3.88 -34.39 -29.77
CA THR A 313 -2.95 -34.47 -28.65
C THR A 313 -2.54 -33.05 -28.24
N PRO A 314 -2.73 -32.63 -26.97
CA PRO A 314 -2.31 -31.32 -26.54
C PRO A 314 -0.81 -31.13 -26.62
N LYS A 315 -0.38 -29.90 -26.95
CA LYS A 315 1.04 -29.49 -26.93
C LYS A 315 1.25 -28.56 -25.74
N PRO A 316 1.82 -29.06 -24.63
CA PRO A 316 2.04 -28.27 -23.43
C PRO A 316 2.92 -27.05 -23.68
N ILE A 317 2.64 -25.98 -22.90
CA ILE A 317 3.45 -24.75 -22.83
C ILE A 317 4.00 -24.63 -21.40
N GLU A 318 4.87 -23.67 -21.13
CA GLU A 318 5.42 -23.47 -19.77
C GLU A 318 4.36 -23.12 -18.72
N TRP A 319 3.24 -22.55 -19.15
CA TRP A 319 2.12 -22.21 -18.27
C TRP A 319 1.11 -23.35 -18.19
N TYR A 320 0.52 -23.57 -17.01
CA TYR A 320 -0.52 -24.58 -16.78
C TYR A 320 -1.73 -24.02 -16.06
N ALA A 321 -2.86 -24.67 -16.15
CA ALA A 321 -4.09 -24.33 -15.46
C ALA A 321 -3.91 -24.36 -13.94
N GLY A 322 -4.17 -23.23 -13.28
CA GLY A 322 -4.00 -23.09 -11.85
C GLY A 322 -2.63 -22.57 -11.41
N LYS A 323 -1.71 -22.28 -12.35
CA LYS A 323 -0.37 -21.81 -11.96
C LYS A 323 -0.42 -20.55 -11.10
N GLN A 324 -1.29 -19.59 -11.41
CA GLN A 324 -1.40 -18.39 -10.59
C GLN A 324 -2.06 -18.65 -9.24
N TYR A 325 -2.95 -19.63 -9.15
CA TYR A 325 -3.44 -20.15 -7.86
C TYR A 325 -2.25 -20.59 -7.01
N ASP A 326 -1.44 -21.52 -7.55
CA ASP A 326 -0.27 -22.04 -6.85
C ASP A 326 0.69 -20.92 -6.42
N ASP A 327 1.08 -20.03 -7.33
CA ASP A 327 2.02 -18.93 -7.04
C ASP A 327 1.49 -18.01 -5.93
N CYS A 328 0.18 -17.66 -5.96
CA CYS A 328 -0.42 -16.75 -5.01
C CYS A 328 -0.60 -17.36 -3.62
N PHE A 329 -1.11 -18.57 -3.55
CA PHE A 329 -1.44 -19.15 -2.24
C PHE A 329 -0.24 -19.80 -1.58
N GLN A 330 0.73 -20.35 -2.33
CA GLN A 330 2.03 -20.72 -1.78
C GLN A 330 2.78 -19.51 -1.19
N ALA A 331 2.73 -18.36 -1.86
CA ALA A 331 3.31 -17.14 -1.31
C ALA A 331 2.61 -16.66 -0.04
N ALA A 332 1.28 -16.82 0.06
CA ALA A 332 0.53 -16.52 1.28
C ALA A 332 0.91 -17.48 2.41
N HIS A 333 0.97 -18.78 2.16
CA HIS A 333 1.43 -19.77 3.14
C HIS A 333 2.84 -19.47 3.65
N ALA A 334 3.77 -19.15 2.75
CA ALA A 334 5.15 -18.81 3.13
C ALA A 334 5.24 -17.62 4.09
N VAL A 335 4.37 -16.62 3.93
CA VAL A 335 4.27 -15.49 4.89
C VAL A 335 3.73 -15.95 6.23
N LEU A 336 2.66 -16.77 6.24
CA LEU A 336 2.01 -17.22 7.46
C LEU A 336 2.86 -18.23 8.26
N GLU A 337 3.55 -19.14 7.59
CA GLU A 337 4.51 -20.07 8.19
C GLU A 337 5.70 -19.37 8.85
N ASN A 338 6.08 -18.21 8.33
CA ASN A 338 7.16 -17.38 8.86
C ASN A 338 6.64 -16.16 9.64
N PHE A 339 5.43 -16.23 10.21
CA PHE A 339 4.71 -15.09 10.78
C PHE A 339 5.53 -14.27 11.76
N ASP A 340 6.14 -14.90 12.76
CA ASP A 340 6.94 -14.22 13.79
C ASP A 340 8.20 -13.53 13.23
N LYS A 341 8.73 -14.03 12.12
CA LYS A 341 9.89 -13.46 11.42
C LYS A 341 9.46 -12.31 10.50
N GLU A 342 8.34 -12.46 9.78
CA GLU A 342 7.77 -11.44 8.91
C GLU A 342 7.24 -10.24 9.72
N PHE A 343 6.66 -10.51 10.91
CA PHE A 343 6.02 -9.52 11.77
C PHE A 343 6.59 -9.53 13.20
N PRO A 344 7.86 -9.13 13.40
CA PRO A 344 8.53 -9.22 14.70
C PRO A 344 7.84 -8.39 15.80
N HIS A 345 7.10 -7.34 15.45
CA HIS A 345 6.29 -6.53 16.37
C HIS A 345 5.04 -7.27 16.89
N TRP A 346 4.66 -8.38 16.29
CA TRP A 346 3.58 -9.26 16.73
C TRP A 346 4.05 -10.65 17.18
N LYS A 347 5.35 -10.82 17.33
CA LYS A 347 5.95 -12.10 17.69
C LYS A 347 5.26 -12.75 18.88
N GLY A 348 4.89 -14.02 18.74
CA GLY A 348 4.27 -14.85 19.75
C GLY A 348 2.77 -14.63 19.96
N ARG A 349 2.10 -13.69 19.23
CA ARG A 349 0.64 -13.53 19.30
C ARG A 349 -0.12 -14.64 18.58
N GLY A 350 0.47 -15.24 17.54
CA GLY A 350 -0.24 -16.08 16.59
C GLY A 350 -1.19 -15.28 15.71
N PHE A 351 -1.95 -15.98 14.89
CA PHE A 351 -2.94 -15.35 13.99
C PHE A 351 -4.17 -16.24 13.81
N GLU A 352 -5.25 -15.63 13.33
CA GLU A 352 -6.50 -16.30 12.91
C GLU A 352 -6.90 -15.75 11.54
N ILE A 353 -7.26 -16.66 10.63
CA ILE A 353 -7.75 -16.26 9.30
C ILE A 353 -9.23 -15.95 9.38
N GLU A 354 -9.58 -14.68 9.18
CA GLU A 354 -10.95 -14.18 9.29
C GLU A 354 -11.70 -14.22 7.96
N GLY A 355 -10.97 -14.20 6.84
CA GLY A 355 -11.63 -14.27 5.55
C GLY A 355 -10.77 -13.98 4.33
N PHE A 356 -11.44 -14.11 3.17
CA PHE A 356 -10.86 -13.89 1.85
C PHE A 356 -11.63 -12.82 1.11
N GLY A 357 -10.90 -11.90 0.45
CA GLY A 357 -11.45 -10.95 -0.49
C GLY A 357 -11.05 -11.34 -1.92
N TRP A 358 -12.04 -11.46 -2.82
CA TRP A 358 -11.81 -11.79 -4.22
C TRP A 358 -12.31 -10.69 -5.15
N TRP A 359 -11.40 -10.13 -5.96
CA TRP A 359 -11.78 -9.15 -6.99
C TRP A 359 -11.19 -9.51 -8.35
N GLN A 360 -11.95 -10.31 -9.09
CA GLN A 360 -11.59 -10.84 -10.40
C GLN A 360 -12.87 -11.05 -11.23
N GLY A 361 -12.77 -11.21 -12.53
CA GLY A 361 -13.87 -11.50 -13.46
C GLY A 361 -13.62 -10.95 -14.86
N ASP A 362 -12.87 -9.85 -14.98
CA ASP A 362 -12.68 -9.18 -16.27
C ASP A 362 -12.01 -10.07 -17.32
N LYS A 363 -11.00 -10.87 -16.95
CA LYS A 363 -10.29 -11.71 -17.91
C LYS A 363 -11.14 -12.85 -18.47
N ASP A 364 -12.01 -13.45 -17.67
CA ASP A 364 -12.84 -14.58 -18.08
C ASP A 364 -13.91 -14.17 -19.11
N ARG A 365 -14.40 -12.94 -19.07
CA ARG A 365 -15.43 -12.44 -20.01
C ARG A 365 -15.01 -12.41 -21.48
N TYR A 366 -13.70 -12.45 -21.76
CA TYR A 366 -13.17 -12.47 -23.13
C TYR A 366 -13.13 -13.88 -23.76
N ASN A 367 -13.49 -14.92 -22.99
CA ASN A 367 -13.59 -16.29 -23.45
C ASN A 367 -14.94 -16.87 -22.98
N GLU A 368 -15.83 -17.17 -23.91
CA GLU A 368 -17.18 -17.64 -23.60
C GLU A 368 -17.19 -18.91 -22.76
N ALA A 369 -16.29 -19.89 -23.08
CA ALA A 369 -16.16 -21.11 -22.30
C ALA A 369 -15.72 -20.84 -20.84
N HIS A 370 -14.85 -19.86 -20.63
CA HIS A 370 -14.43 -19.44 -19.30
C HIS A 370 -15.57 -18.74 -18.55
N ALA A 371 -16.30 -17.83 -19.23
CA ALA A 371 -17.45 -17.13 -18.65
C ALA A 371 -18.53 -18.11 -18.18
N MET A 372 -18.84 -19.14 -18.99
CA MET A 372 -19.78 -20.18 -18.63
C MET A 372 -19.40 -21.03 -17.41
N GLN A 373 -18.12 -21.18 -17.14
CA GLN A 373 -17.61 -21.94 -15.99
C GLN A 373 -17.34 -21.09 -14.75
N TYR A 374 -17.47 -19.75 -14.86
CA TYR A 374 -17.02 -18.82 -13.82
C TYR A 374 -17.67 -19.09 -12.46
N GLU A 375 -19.00 -19.20 -12.39
CA GLU A 375 -19.71 -19.48 -11.14
C GLU A 375 -19.26 -20.80 -10.50
N LYS A 376 -19.20 -21.87 -11.29
CA LYS A 376 -18.75 -23.18 -10.80
C LYS A 376 -17.32 -23.13 -10.25
N ASN A 377 -16.42 -22.47 -10.97
CA ASN A 377 -15.02 -22.34 -10.56
C ASN A 377 -14.87 -21.43 -9.33
N LEU A 378 -15.71 -20.38 -9.20
CA LEU A 378 -15.71 -19.52 -8.04
C LEU A 378 -16.19 -20.25 -6.77
N VAL A 379 -17.28 -21.01 -6.89
CA VAL A 379 -17.76 -21.86 -5.77
C VAL A 379 -16.68 -22.88 -5.36
N HIS A 380 -16.00 -23.47 -6.35
CA HIS A 380 -14.91 -24.41 -6.09
C HIS A 380 -13.73 -23.70 -5.41
N LEU A 381 -13.32 -22.53 -5.89
CA LEU A 381 -12.26 -21.71 -5.27
C LEU A 381 -12.58 -21.39 -3.80
N ILE A 382 -13.81 -20.96 -3.51
CA ILE A 382 -14.23 -20.64 -2.13
C ILE A 382 -14.08 -21.87 -1.22
N ARG A 383 -14.54 -23.03 -1.66
CA ARG A 383 -14.43 -24.28 -0.89
C ARG A 383 -12.97 -24.68 -0.68
N THR A 384 -12.19 -24.66 -1.75
CA THR A 384 -10.76 -25.02 -1.69
C THR A 384 -9.99 -24.12 -0.72
N LEU A 385 -10.23 -22.78 -0.76
CA LEU A 385 -9.55 -21.84 0.15
C LEU A 385 -9.99 -22.01 1.61
N ARG A 386 -11.27 -22.32 1.86
CA ARG A 386 -11.73 -22.63 3.20
C ARG A 386 -11.07 -23.88 3.78
N ASP A 387 -10.98 -24.93 2.97
CA ASP A 387 -10.33 -26.19 3.36
C ASP A 387 -8.81 -25.99 3.55
N GLU A 388 -8.15 -25.29 2.64
CA GLU A 388 -6.70 -25.07 2.64
C GLU A 388 -6.20 -24.21 3.81
N PHE A 389 -6.99 -23.20 4.20
CA PHE A 389 -6.63 -22.25 5.25
C PHE A 389 -7.39 -22.48 6.56
N GLU A 390 -8.15 -23.58 6.67
CA GLU A 390 -9.00 -23.90 7.84
C GLU A 390 -9.90 -22.71 8.24
N ALA A 391 -10.37 -21.95 7.24
CA ALA A 391 -11.15 -20.74 7.44
C ALA A 391 -12.66 -21.03 7.48
N PRO A 392 -13.45 -20.27 8.26
CA PRO A 392 -14.88 -20.47 8.42
C PRO A 392 -15.71 -20.27 7.13
#